data_bbe22837025eec7e6f6a141db8f4bb6f
#
_entry.id   bbe22837025eec7e6f6a141db8f4bb6f
#
_cell.length_a   1.000
_cell.length_b   1.000
_cell.length_c   1.000
_cell.angle_alpha   90.00
_cell.angle_beta   90.00
_cell.angle_gamma   90.00
#
_symmetry.space_group_name_H-M   'P 1'
#
loop_
_entity.id
_entity.type
_entity.pdbx_description
1 polymer ?
#
loop_
_entity_poly.entity_id
_entity_poly.type
_entity_poly.pdbx_seq_one_letter_code
_entity_poly.pdbx_strand_id
1 'polypeptide(L)'
;VKMGIGAGDGGQLIWPFLIGVNRAKYYLMTGDIIGGKQAVEMGLAGFFAEKTEDVLPKALEIADKLAAGPPLAIAASKAGINAYLQQVAAAVMPISLQAEGLTMTSHDYKEAVSAFRDKRTPEFIGK
;
A
#
# COMPACT_ATOMS: atom_id res chain seq x y z
N VAL A 1 -3.81 0.04 -10.50
CA VAL A 1 -4.52 0.85 -11.50
C VAL A 1 -4.30 0.33 -12.92
N LYS A 2 -3.09 -0.08 -13.29
CA LYS A 2 -2.76 -0.62 -14.63
C LYS A 2 -3.55 -1.89 -15.01
N MET A 3 -4.13 -2.56 -14.02
CA MET A 3 -5.04 -3.70 -14.21
C MET A 3 -6.53 -3.29 -14.22
N GLY A 4 -6.84 -2.01 -14.38
CA GLY A 4 -8.20 -1.50 -14.34
C GLY A 4 -8.86 -1.56 -12.97
N ILE A 5 -8.09 -1.70 -11.88
CA ILE A 5 -8.59 -1.82 -10.50
C ILE A 5 -8.10 -0.63 -9.67
N GLY A 6 -8.99 -0.03 -8.88
CA GLY A 6 -8.62 0.93 -7.85
C GLY A 6 -7.90 0.27 -6.68
N ALA A 7 -7.01 0.99 -6.00
CA ALA A 7 -6.24 0.47 -4.85
C ALA A 7 -7.07 0.54 -3.55
N GLY A 8 -8.21 -0.17 -3.52
CA GLY A 8 -9.20 -0.11 -2.43
C GLY A 8 -8.86 -0.92 -1.20
N ASP A 9 -7.96 -1.87 -1.32
CA ASP A 9 -7.55 -2.83 -0.29
C ASP A 9 -6.61 -2.26 0.80
N GLY A 10 -6.44 -0.94 0.87
CA GLY A 10 -5.67 -0.23 1.88
C GLY A 10 -4.70 0.81 1.33
N GLY A 11 -4.36 0.76 0.04
CA GLY A 11 -3.46 1.74 -0.57
C GLY A 11 -3.95 3.18 -0.41
N GLN A 12 -5.23 3.42 -0.64
CA GLN A 12 -5.88 4.73 -0.51
C GLN A 12 -5.93 5.22 0.95
N LEU A 13 -5.84 4.33 1.93
CA LEU A 13 -5.80 4.65 3.35
C LEU A 13 -4.36 4.96 3.81
N ILE A 14 -3.45 4.02 3.58
CA ILE A 14 -2.12 4.02 4.22
C ILE A 14 -1.13 4.95 3.51
N TRP A 15 -1.13 4.99 2.19
CA TRP A 15 -0.15 5.79 1.46
C TRP A 15 -0.27 7.29 1.70
N PRO A 16 -1.48 7.93 1.69
CA PRO A 16 -1.61 9.34 2.02
C PRO A 16 -1.09 9.68 3.41
N PHE A 17 -1.20 8.73 4.34
CA PHE A 17 -0.75 8.86 5.71
C PHE A 17 0.79 8.87 5.82
N LEU A 18 1.44 7.98 5.07
CA LEU A 18 2.90 7.80 5.13
C LEU A 18 3.67 8.79 4.28
N ILE A 19 3.19 9.09 3.06
CA ILE A 19 3.96 9.86 2.06
C ILE A 19 3.28 11.16 1.63
N GLY A 20 2.14 11.48 2.24
CA GLY A 20 1.32 12.65 1.91
C GLY A 20 0.42 12.43 0.70
N VAL A 21 -0.68 13.21 0.64
CA VAL A 21 -1.77 13.04 -0.34
C VAL A 21 -1.29 13.15 -1.79
N ASN A 22 -0.41 14.11 -2.09
CA ASN A 22 0.03 14.34 -3.47
C ASN A 22 0.83 13.18 -4.04
N ARG A 23 1.80 12.66 -3.28
CA ARG A 23 2.59 11.50 -3.70
C ARG A 23 1.74 10.23 -3.79
N ALA A 24 0.84 10.02 -2.81
CA ALA A 24 -0.07 8.90 -2.83
C ALA A 24 -0.96 8.91 -4.08
N LYS A 25 -1.58 10.06 -4.42
CA LYS A 25 -2.34 10.21 -5.67
C LYS A 25 -1.50 9.89 -6.89
N TYR A 26 -0.29 10.45 -6.99
CA TYR A 26 0.58 10.19 -8.12
C TYR A 26 0.80 8.69 -8.32
N TYR A 27 1.34 8.00 -7.33
CA TYR A 27 1.70 6.58 -7.48
C TYR A 27 0.48 5.66 -7.61
N LEU A 28 -0.59 5.89 -6.84
CA LEU A 28 -1.79 5.06 -6.92
C LEU A 28 -2.57 5.24 -8.22
N MET A 29 -2.49 6.42 -8.85
CA MET A 29 -3.16 6.70 -10.13
C MET A 29 -2.30 6.35 -11.34
N THR A 30 -0.97 6.45 -11.26
CA THR A 30 -0.07 6.08 -12.36
C THR A 30 0.30 4.60 -12.35
N GLY A 31 0.36 4.00 -11.15
CA GLY A 31 0.89 2.66 -10.95
C GLY A 31 2.39 2.56 -11.20
N ASP A 32 3.13 3.66 -11.04
CA ASP A 32 4.57 3.67 -11.18
C ASP A 32 5.23 2.87 -10.06
N ILE A 33 6.27 2.14 -10.40
CA ILE A 33 6.98 1.28 -9.46
C ILE A 33 7.94 2.11 -8.61
N ILE A 34 7.94 1.84 -7.31
CA ILE A 34 8.83 2.46 -6.32
C ILE A 34 9.87 1.43 -5.89
N GLY A 35 11.14 1.78 -6.04
CA GLY A 35 12.25 0.97 -5.51
C GLY A 35 12.35 1.06 -3.98
N GLY A 36 12.90 0.02 -3.33
CA GLY A 36 12.98 -0.05 -1.87
C GLY A 36 13.71 1.14 -1.21
N LYS A 37 14.81 1.60 -1.80
CA LYS A 37 15.54 2.79 -1.33
C LYS A 37 14.68 4.05 -1.37
N GLN A 38 14.02 4.29 -2.51
CA GLN A 38 13.10 5.41 -2.69
C GLN A 38 11.91 5.33 -1.73
N ALA A 39 11.40 4.13 -1.45
CA ALA A 39 10.32 3.91 -0.49
C ALA A 39 10.71 4.37 0.92
N VAL A 40 11.95 4.11 1.36
CA VAL A 40 12.46 4.62 2.65
C VAL A 40 12.66 6.13 2.63
N GLU A 41 13.25 6.68 1.57
CA GLU A 41 13.49 8.12 1.44
C GLU A 41 12.20 8.95 1.51
N MET A 42 11.08 8.40 1.02
CA MET A 42 9.78 9.08 1.07
C MET A 42 8.94 8.74 2.31
N GLY A 43 9.37 7.80 3.13
CA GLY A 43 8.65 7.37 4.34
C GLY A 43 7.60 6.28 4.12
N LEU A 44 7.55 5.65 2.95
CA LEU A 44 6.63 4.54 2.65
C LEU A 44 7.08 3.24 3.34
N ALA A 45 8.39 3.06 3.52
CA ALA A 45 8.99 1.95 4.25
C ALA A 45 9.93 2.48 5.34
N GLY A 46 10.08 1.76 6.45
CA GLY A 46 10.92 2.17 7.57
C GLY A 46 12.40 1.86 7.36
N PHE A 47 12.72 0.78 6.66
CA PHE A 47 14.08 0.28 6.48
C PHE A 47 14.28 -0.31 5.09
N PHE A 48 15.53 -0.26 4.64
CA PHE A 48 15.98 -0.84 3.37
C PHE A 48 17.16 -1.79 3.62
N ALA A 49 17.21 -2.87 2.88
CA ALA A 49 18.36 -3.78 2.79
C ALA A 49 18.84 -3.84 1.34
N GLU A 50 20.15 -3.73 1.13
CA GLU A 50 20.74 -3.74 -0.24
C GLU A 50 20.54 -5.09 -0.93
N LYS A 51 20.55 -6.19 -0.18
CA LYS A 51 20.41 -7.54 -0.69
C LYS A 51 19.18 -8.21 -0.11
N THR A 52 18.54 -9.07 -0.90
CA THR A 52 17.35 -9.82 -0.47
C THR A 52 17.63 -10.70 0.75
N GLU A 53 18.80 -11.30 0.84
CA GLU A 53 19.23 -12.14 1.97
C GLU A 53 19.37 -11.36 3.27
N ASP A 54 19.56 -10.04 3.24
CA ASP A 54 19.71 -9.19 4.42
C ASP A 54 18.37 -8.70 4.99
N VAL A 55 17.25 -8.86 4.24
CA VAL A 55 15.93 -8.37 4.65
C VAL A 55 15.45 -9.04 5.94
N LEU A 56 15.49 -10.38 5.98
CA LEU A 56 15.04 -11.13 7.15
C LEU A 56 15.94 -10.91 8.37
N PRO A 57 17.29 -10.97 8.27
CA PRO A 57 18.17 -10.61 9.38
C PRO A 57 17.89 -9.23 9.96
N LYS A 58 17.68 -8.23 9.09
CA LYS A 58 17.35 -6.86 9.55
C LYS A 58 16.00 -6.77 10.25
N ALA A 59 15.00 -7.48 9.76
CA ALA A 59 13.70 -7.55 10.43
C ALA A 59 13.79 -8.22 11.80
N LEU A 60 14.57 -9.31 11.92
CA LEU A 60 14.79 -10.01 13.18
C LEU A 60 15.54 -9.13 14.20
N GLU A 61 16.57 -8.39 13.79
CA GLU A 61 17.26 -7.43 14.65
C GLU A 61 16.28 -6.43 15.31
N ILE A 62 15.31 -5.91 14.53
CA ILE A 62 14.29 -4.99 15.04
C ILE A 62 13.31 -5.72 15.97
N ALA A 63 12.90 -6.93 15.61
CA ALA A 63 12.00 -7.74 16.42
C ALA A 63 12.63 -8.09 17.78
N ASP A 64 13.90 -8.49 17.81
CA ASP A 64 14.66 -8.79 19.03
C ASP A 64 14.80 -7.56 19.91
N LYS A 65 15.05 -6.39 19.32
CA LYS A 65 15.08 -5.13 20.06
C LYS A 65 13.74 -4.81 20.73
N LEU A 66 12.62 -5.07 20.05
CA LEU A 66 11.29 -4.91 20.64
C LEU A 66 11.01 -5.97 21.70
N ALA A 67 11.40 -7.21 21.48
CA ALA A 67 11.22 -8.31 22.42
C ALA A 67 11.99 -8.12 23.73
N ALA A 68 13.16 -7.49 23.66
CA ALA A 68 13.97 -7.14 24.85
C ALA A 68 13.45 -5.89 25.59
N GLY A 69 12.51 -5.14 25.02
CA GLY A 69 11.95 -3.93 25.61
C GLY A 69 10.78 -4.18 26.57
N PRO A 70 10.26 -3.13 27.23
CA PRO A 70 9.14 -3.24 28.17
C PRO A 70 7.81 -3.52 27.41
N PRO A 71 7.23 -4.73 27.52
CA PRO A 71 6.16 -5.15 26.62
C PRO A 71 4.87 -4.33 26.77
N LEU A 72 4.52 -3.91 27.99
CA LEU A 72 3.33 -3.10 28.23
C LEU A 72 3.46 -1.69 27.62
N ALA A 73 4.64 -1.06 27.72
CA ALA A 73 4.87 0.25 27.13
C ALA A 73 4.84 0.21 25.61
N ILE A 74 5.44 -0.83 25.02
CA ILE A 74 5.42 -1.07 23.57
C ILE A 74 3.98 -1.30 23.08
N ALA A 75 3.21 -2.15 23.78
CA ALA A 75 1.81 -2.40 23.45
C ALA A 75 0.95 -1.13 23.57
N ALA A 76 1.12 -0.34 24.61
CA ALA A 76 0.39 0.92 24.81
C ALA A 76 0.71 1.94 23.71
N SER A 77 1.98 2.09 23.33
CA SER A 77 2.40 2.98 22.25
C SER A 77 1.78 2.59 20.91
N LYS A 78 1.79 1.28 20.60
CA LYS A 78 1.13 0.74 19.39
C LYS A 78 -0.38 0.96 19.41
N ALA A 79 -1.03 0.74 20.56
CA ALA A 79 -2.48 0.88 20.69
C ALA A 79 -2.95 2.30 20.39
N GLY A 80 -2.25 3.33 20.88
CA GLY A 80 -2.58 4.73 20.61
C GLY A 80 -2.49 5.09 19.12
N ILE A 81 -1.41 4.66 18.46
CA ILE A 81 -1.23 4.86 17.01
C ILE A 81 -2.30 4.11 16.22
N ASN A 82 -2.61 2.86 16.59
CA ASN A 82 -3.61 2.06 15.92
C ASN A 82 -5.03 2.66 16.08
N ALA A 83 -5.36 3.23 17.23
CA ALA A 83 -6.66 3.90 17.42
C ALA A 83 -6.84 5.06 16.44
N TYR A 84 -5.80 5.85 16.19
CA TYR A 84 -5.82 6.91 15.19
C TYR A 84 -6.02 6.36 13.77
N LEU A 85 -5.26 5.32 13.40
CA LEU A 85 -5.43 4.66 12.10
C LEU A 85 -6.82 4.07 11.91
N GLN A 86 -7.41 3.48 12.95
CA GLN A 86 -8.77 2.93 12.92
C GLN A 86 -9.84 3.99 12.64
N GLN A 87 -9.70 5.19 13.18
CA GLN A 87 -10.64 6.28 12.90
C GLN A 87 -10.61 6.68 11.42
N VAL A 88 -9.41 6.83 10.86
CA VAL A 88 -9.26 7.14 9.43
C VAL A 88 -9.73 5.97 8.57
N ALA A 89 -9.44 4.73 8.95
CA ALA A 89 -9.89 3.54 8.25
C ALA A 89 -11.43 3.44 8.22
N ALA A 90 -12.11 3.71 9.33
CA ALA A 90 -13.58 3.70 9.38
C ALA A 90 -14.23 4.68 8.41
N ALA A 91 -13.58 5.82 8.14
CA ALA A 91 -14.07 6.80 7.17
C ALA A 91 -13.72 6.44 5.72
N VAL A 92 -12.50 5.94 5.47
CA VAL A 92 -11.96 5.76 4.12
C VAL A 92 -12.29 4.39 3.52
N MET A 93 -12.17 3.31 4.31
CA MET A 93 -12.26 1.94 3.78
C MET A 93 -13.61 1.60 3.12
N PRO A 94 -14.79 2.00 3.64
CA PRO A 94 -16.05 1.70 2.98
C PRO A 94 -16.13 2.28 1.57
N ILE A 95 -15.67 3.52 1.38
CA ILE A 95 -15.65 4.20 0.07
C ILE A 95 -14.62 3.55 -0.84
N SER A 96 -13.43 3.24 -0.29
CA SER A 96 -12.31 2.64 -1.01
C SER A 96 -12.66 1.27 -1.57
N LEU A 97 -13.22 0.39 -0.74
CA LEU A 97 -13.65 -0.96 -1.14
C LEU A 97 -14.82 -0.94 -2.13
N GLN A 98 -15.78 -0.03 -1.94
CA GLN A 98 -16.88 0.13 -2.89
C GLN A 98 -16.37 0.57 -4.26
N ALA A 99 -15.47 1.56 -4.30
CA ALA A 99 -14.88 2.05 -5.55
C ALA A 99 -14.05 0.95 -6.24
N GLU A 100 -13.26 0.19 -5.50
CA GLU A 100 -12.52 -0.96 -6.03
C GLU A 100 -13.47 -2.01 -6.62
N GLY A 101 -14.50 -2.41 -5.87
CA GLY A 101 -15.51 -3.37 -6.33
C GLY A 101 -16.19 -2.95 -7.63
N LEU A 102 -16.51 -1.65 -7.78
CA LEU A 102 -17.05 -1.12 -9.03
C LEU A 102 -16.05 -1.26 -10.19
N THR A 103 -14.77 -0.96 -9.96
CA THR A 103 -13.76 -1.12 -11.02
C THR A 103 -13.57 -2.57 -11.43
N MET A 104 -13.67 -3.53 -10.51
CA MET A 104 -13.56 -4.97 -10.80
C MET A 104 -14.69 -5.51 -11.69
N THR A 105 -15.82 -4.82 -11.76
CA THR A 105 -16.95 -5.20 -12.66
C THR A 105 -16.91 -4.50 -14.01
N SER A 106 -15.98 -3.56 -14.20
CA SER A 106 -15.86 -2.71 -15.38
C SER A 106 -15.40 -3.48 -16.63
N HIS A 107 -15.66 -2.88 -17.79
CA HIS A 107 -15.07 -3.34 -19.06
C HIS A 107 -13.53 -3.23 -19.01
N ASP A 108 -13.01 -2.13 -18.47
CA ASP A 108 -11.58 -1.86 -18.43
C ASP A 108 -10.80 -2.90 -17.61
N TYR A 109 -11.38 -3.43 -16.54
CA TYR A 109 -10.78 -4.54 -15.80
C TYR A 109 -10.70 -5.82 -16.66
N LYS A 110 -11.79 -6.18 -17.35
CA LYS A 110 -11.83 -7.36 -18.23
C LYS A 110 -10.84 -7.22 -19.38
N GLU A 111 -10.77 -6.03 -19.95
CA GLU A 111 -9.79 -5.69 -20.99
C GLU A 111 -8.35 -5.81 -20.48
N ALA A 112 -8.05 -5.27 -19.31
CA ALA A 112 -6.71 -5.38 -18.71
C ALA A 112 -6.29 -6.84 -18.49
N VAL A 113 -7.21 -7.68 -17.99
CA VAL A 113 -6.96 -9.12 -17.78
C VAL A 113 -6.71 -9.84 -19.11
N SER A 114 -7.53 -9.55 -20.13
CA SER A 114 -7.35 -10.12 -21.48
C SER A 114 -6.03 -9.68 -22.09
N ALA A 115 -5.73 -8.38 -22.06
CA ALA A 115 -4.51 -7.81 -22.60
C ALA A 115 -3.25 -8.38 -21.91
N PHE A 116 -3.30 -8.56 -20.59
CA PHE A 116 -2.21 -9.20 -19.84
C PHE A 116 -1.94 -10.63 -20.30
N ARG A 117 -3.01 -11.44 -20.43
CA ARG A 117 -2.91 -12.82 -20.90
C ARG A 117 -2.36 -12.90 -22.33
N ASP A 118 -2.83 -11.99 -23.20
CA ASP A 118 -2.46 -11.94 -24.62
C ASP A 118 -1.16 -11.17 -24.88
N LYS A 119 -0.50 -10.66 -23.83
CA LYS A 119 0.75 -9.87 -23.87
C LYS A 119 0.67 -8.66 -24.80
N ARG A 120 -0.46 -7.97 -24.83
CA ARG A 120 -0.69 -6.74 -25.60
C ARG A 120 -0.97 -5.55 -24.66
N THR A 121 -0.93 -4.35 -25.20
CA THR A 121 -1.35 -3.14 -24.48
C THR A 121 -2.87 -3.10 -24.36
N PRO A 122 -3.46 -2.85 -23.16
CA PRO A 122 -4.89 -2.68 -22.99
C PRO A 122 -5.39 -1.35 -23.57
N GLU A 123 -6.66 -1.35 -24.04
CA GLU A 123 -7.36 -0.16 -24.49
C GLU A 123 -8.52 0.16 -23.54
N PHE A 124 -8.33 1.20 -22.71
CA PHE A 124 -9.30 1.61 -21.71
C PHE A 124 -10.31 2.62 -22.27
N ILE A 125 -11.59 2.42 -21.96
CA ILE A 125 -12.71 3.25 -22.43
C ILE A 125 -13.54 3.88 -21.31
N GLY A 126 -13.22 3.58 -20.05
CA GLY A 126 -13.88 4.16 -18.87
C GLY A 126 -15.29 3.59 -18.60
N LYS A 127 -15.55 2.31 -18.92
CA LYS A 127 -16.85 1.64 -18.76
C LYS A 127 -16.74 0.31 -18.03
#